data_55323cbcfcaa00077048bb208ce268e2
#
_entry.id   55323cbcfcaa00077048bb208ce268e2
#
_cell.length_a   1.000
_cell.length_b   1.000
_cell.length_c   1.000
_cell.angle_alpha   90.00
_cell.angle_beta   90.00
_cell.angle_gamma   90.00
#
_symmetry.space_group_name_H-M   'P 1'
#
loop_
_entity.id
_entity.type
_entity.pdbx_description
1 polymer ?
#
loop_
_entity_poly.entity_id
_entity_poly.type
_entity_poly.pdbx_seq_one_letter_code
_entity_poly.pdbx_strand_id
1 'polypeptide(L)'
;PVIERFEAGFKAGVWTINPKIEIFVNYTGAFDDPAKGKAVASSMFRRGADVVFHASGACGIGVIEAADEVGKWAIGVDSDQNHLSPKHVLNSMIKRVDLGVFDGTKMLLDPKFAGHTVTLGIAENGVGLAPDKSNNASKEATAKALEWADKIRKGQYVVPEFRADADKLQSK
;
A
#
# COMPACT_ATOMS: atom_id res chain seq x y z
N PRO A 1 7.79 -13.29 0.98
CA PRO A 1 8.72 -12.31 1.56
C PRO A 1 8.40 -10.87 1.16
N VAL A 2 8.23 -10.55 -0.18
CA VAL A 2 7.97 -9.15 -0.59
C VAL A 2 6.63 -8.66 -0.06
N ILE A 3 5.56 -9.43 -0.24
CA ILE A 3 4.20 -9.06 0.19
C ILE A 3 4.09 -8.96 1.72
N GLU A 4 4.88 -9.73 2.46
CA GLU A 4 4.92 -9.62 3.92
C GLU A 4 5.41 -8.24 4.40
N ARG A 5 6.28 -7.56 3.63
CA ARG A 5 6.70 -6.18 3.94
C ARG A 5 5.56 -5.20 3.75
N PHE A 6 4.71 -5.38 2.73
CA PHE A 6 3.49 -4.58 2.56
C PHE A 6 2.53 -4.78 3.74
N GLU A 7 2.33 -6.05 4.16
CA GLU A 7 1.51 -6.37 5.33
C GLU A 7 2.07 -5.72 6.59
N ALA A 8 3.37 -5.86 6.86
CA ALA A 8 4.03 -5.30 8.03
C ALA A 8 3.91 -3.77 8.06
N GLY A 9 4.18 -3.10 6.94
CA GLY A 9 4.05 -1.64 6.82
C GLY A 9 2.62 -1.15 7.01
N PHE A 10 1.63 -1.83 6.43
CA PHE A 10 0.22 -1.49 6.60
C PHE A 10 -0.24 -1.64 8.05
N LYS A 11 0.04 -2.78 8.68
CA LYS A 11 -0.24 -3.03 10.10
C LYS A 11 0.40 -1.96 10.99
N ALA A 12 1.68 -1.67 10.75
CA ALA A 12 2.40 -0.67 11.52
C ALA A 12 1.76 0.71 11.41
N GLY A 13 1.35 1.13 10.21
CA GLY A 13 0.65 2.39 9.99
C GLY A 13 -0.68 2.45 10.75
N VAL A 14 -1.52 1.43 10.62
CA VAL A 14 -2.82 1.37 11.29
C VAL A 14 -2.67 1.37 12.82
N TRP A 15 -1.84 0.47 13.37
CA TRP A 15 -1.72 0.33 14.82
C TRP A 15 -0.92 1.46 15.50
N THR A 16 -0.07 2.16 14.75
CA THR A 16 0.54 3.40 15.26
C THR A 16 -0.50 4.50 15.51
N ILE A 17 -1.56 4.53 14.72
CA ILE A 17 -2.66 5.50 14.89
C ILE A 17 -3.69 4.99 15.89
N ASN A 18 -4.09 3.72 15.77
CA ASN A 18 -5.04 3.11 16.68
C ASN A 18 -4.79 1.60 16.83
N PRO A 19 -4.16 1.15 17.93
CA PRO A 19 -3.84 -0.26 18.15
C PRO A 19 -5.06 -1.16 18.37
N LYS A 20 -6.27 -0.58 18.53
CA LYS A 20 -7.52 -1.34 18.71
C LYS A 20 -8.19 -1.75 17.40
N ILE A 21 -7.71 -1.25 16.25
CA ILE A 21 -8.28 -1.63 14.95
C ILE A 21 -7.96 -3.10 14.66
N GLU A 22 -9.00 -3.87 14.36
CA GLU A 22 -8.85 -5.24 13.89
C GLU A 22 -8.39 -5.26 12.43
N ILE A 23 -7.40 -6.07 12.12
CA ILE A 23 -6.88 -6.24 10.77
C ILE A 23 -7.05 -7.68 10.33
N PHE A 24 -7.79 -7.89 9.24
CA PHE A 24 -7.89 -9.19 8.56
C PHE A 24 -6.80 -9.30 7.50
N VAL A 25 -6.12 -10.44 7.44
CA VAL A 25 -5.11 -10.70 6.42
C VAL A 25 -5.50 -11.96 5.65
N ASN A 26 -5.49 -11.88 4.33
CA ASN A 26 -5.71 -13.01 3.43
C ASN A 26 -4.74 -12.95 2.25
N TYR A 27 -4.22 -14.09 1.88
CA TYR A 27 -3.37 -14.26 0.70
C TYR A 27 -4.17 -14.97 -0.40
N THR A 28 -4.25 -14.36 -1.58
CA THR A 28 -4.97 -14.93 -2.73
C THR A 28 -4.23 -16.13 -3.34
N GLY A 29 -2.91 -16.22 -3.13
CA GLY A 29 -2.06 -17.24 -3.75
C GLY A 29 -1.86 -17.05 -5.26
N ALA A 30 -2.28 -15.89 -5.83
CA ALA A 30 -2.15 -15.51 -7.22
C ALA A 30 -1.99 -14.00 -7.34
N PHE A 31 -1.48 -13.51 -8.49
CA PHE A 31 -1.38 -12.09 -8.82
C PHE A 31 -2.19 -11.71 -10.06
N ASP A 32 -2.74 -12.67 -10.79
CA ASP A 32 -3.33 -12.53 -12.12
C ASP A 32 -4.80 -12.98 -12.21
N ASP A 33 -5.47 -13.17 -11.06
CA ASP A 33 -6.85 -13.68 -10.96
C ASP A 33 -7.77 -12.66 -10.24
N PRO A 34 -8.39 -11.71 -10.97
CA PRO A 34 -9.32 -10.74 -10.39
C PRO A 34 -10.53 -11.39 -9.70
N ALA A 35 -11.04 -12.52 -10.22
CA ALA A 35 -12.18 -13.20 -9.62
C ALA A 35 -11.85 -13.72 -8.20
N LYS A 36 -10.64 -14.24 -8.01
CA LYS A 36 -10.14 -14.66 -6.71
C LYS A 36 -9.97 -13.47 -5.76
N GLY A 37 -9.43 -12.35 -6.26
CA GLY A 37 -9.33 -11.09 -5.50
C GLY A 37 -10.70 -10.61 -5.01
N LYS A 38 -11.70 -10.61 -5.89
CA LYS A 38 -13.07 -10.23 -5.59
C LYS A 38 -13.71 -11.14 -4.53
N ALA A 39 -13.55 -12.46 -4.67
CA ALA A 39 -14.08 -13.43 -3.71
C ALA A 39 -13.50 -13.23 -2.30
N VAL A 40 -12.18 -13.02 -2.20
CA VAL A 40 -11.49 -12.76 -0.93
C VAL A 40 -11.97 -11.45 -0.31
N ALA A 41 -11.98 -10.34 -1.06
CA ALA A 41 -12.43 -9.05 -0.56
C ALA A 41 -13.90 -9.07 -0.13
N SER A 42 -14.79 -9.70 -0.90
CA SER A 42 -16.20 -9.88 -0.53
C SER A 42 -16.35 -10.65 0.78
N SER A 43 -15.51 -11.65 1.03
CA SER A 43 -15.49 -12.36 2.32
C SER A 43 -15.04 -11.45 3.46
N MET A 44 -14.02 -10.60 3.26
CA MET A 44 -13.56 -9.63 4.26
C MET A 44 -14.66 -8.61 4.59
N PHE A 45 -15.33 -8.06 3.58
CA PHE A 45 -16.44 -7.11 3.78
C PHE A 45 -17.62 -7.74 4.54
N ARG A 46 -17.98 -8.99 4.24
CA ARG A 46 -19.01 -9.73 5.01
C ARG A 46 -18.62 -9.95 6.47
N ARG A 47 -17.32 -10.03 6.78
CA ARG A 47 -16.79 -10.14 8.16
C ARG A 47 -16.71 -8.79 8.88
N GLY A 48 -17.07 -7.68 8.22
CA GLY A 48 -17.12 -6.37 8.82
C GLY A 48 -15.96 -5.43 8.44
N ALA A 49 -15.09 -5.82 7.50
CA ALA A 49 -14.11 -4.86 6.98
C ALA A 49 -14.82 -3.66 6.34
N ASP A 50 -14.30 -2.47 6.55
CA ASP A 50 -14.78 -1.23 5.94
C ASP A 50 -13.81 -0.70 4.87
N VAL A 51 -12.53 -1.02 4.99
CA VAL A 51 -11.46 -0.69 4.02
C VAL A 51 -10.62 -1.92 3.73
N VAL A 52 -10.32 -2.18 2.47
CA VAL A 52 -9.37 -3.23 2.06
C VAL A 52 -8.20 -2.62 1.30
N PHE A 53 -6.99 -2.80 1.81
CA PHE A 53 -5.74 -2.55 1.08
C PHE A 53 -5.30 -3.82 0.38
N HIS A 54 -5.03 -3.75 -0.91
CA HIS A 54 -4.50 -4.89 -1.63
C HIS A 54 -3.03 -4.69 -2.03
N ALA A 55 -2.26 -5.76 -1.99
CA ALA A 55 -0.91 -5.85 -2.53
C ALA A 55 -0.81 -7.12 -3.39
N SER A 56 -1.66 -7.22 -4.42
CA SER A 56 -2.01 -8.49 -5.07
C SER A 56 -2.05 -8.42 -6.61
N GLY A 57 -1.41 -7.43 -7.22
CA GLY A 57 -1.36 -7.30 -8.68
C GLY A 57 -2.76 -7.15 -9.30
N ALA A 58 -3.04 -7.89 -10.37
CA ALA A 58 -4.34 -7.84 -11.06
C ALA A 58 -5.51 -8.39 -10.22
N CYS A 59 -5.26 -9.22 -9.20
CA CYS A 59 -6.28 -9.59 -8.21
C CYS A 59 -6.90 -8.33 -7.56
N GLY A 60 -6.12 -7.26 -7.44
CA GLY A 60 -6.56 -5.98 -6.88
C GLY A 60 -7.70 -5.31 -7.64
N ILE A 61 -7.84 -5.57 -8.94
CA ILE A 61 -8.99 -5.10 -9.73
C ILE A 61 -10.28 -5.66 -9.12
N GLY A 62 -10.31 -6.96 -8.85
CA GLY A 62 -11.46 -7.60 -8.20
C GLY A 62 -11.71 -7.13 -6.77
N VAL A 63 -10.66 -6.75 -6.02
CA VAL A 63 -10.81 -6.14 -4.69
C VAL A 63 -11.55 -4.80 -4.79
N ILE A 64 -11.17 -3.96 -5.75
CA ILE A 64 -11.81 -2.65 -5.99
C ILE A 64 -13.26 -2.83 -6.45
N GLU A 65 -13.52 -3.78 -7.35
CA GLU A 65 -14.89 -4.13 -7.75
C GLU A 65 -15.76 -4.57 -6.57
N ALA A 66 -15.23 -5.42 -5.69
CA ALA A 66 -15.95 -5.86 -4.49
C ALA A 66 -16.27 -4.69 -3.54
N ALA A 67 -15.36 -3.74 -3.40
CA ALA A 67 -15.58 -2.53 -2.59
C ALA A 67 -16.70 -1.66 -3.19
N ASP A 68 -16.67 -1.46 -4.51
CA ASP A 68 -17.67 -0.70 -5.25
C ASP A 68 -19.08 -1.31 -5.10
N GLU A 69 -19.20 -2.63 -5.26
CA GLU A 69 -20.48 -3.35 -5.16
C GLU A 69 -21.17 -3.24 -3.80
N VAL A 70 -20.37 -3.15 -2.72
CA VAL A 70 -20.92 -3.10 -1.35
C VAL A 70 -20.85 -1.71 -0.71
N GLY A 71 -20.43 -0.69 -1.47
CA GLY A 71 -20.32 0.69 -0.99
C GLY A 71 -19.26 0.86 0.11
N LYS A 72 -18.19 0.07 0.06
CA LYS A 72 -17.05 0.13 0.98
C LYS A 72 -15.82 0.73 0.30
N TRP A 73 -14.67 0.67 0.95
CA TRP A 73 -13.47 1.34 0.48
C TRP A 73 -12.35 0.38 0.10
N ALA A 74 -11.63 0.74 -0.94
CA ALA A 74 -10.36 0.11 -1.30
C ALA A 74 -9.22 1.12 -1.26
N ILE A 75 -8.02 0.64 -0.96
CA ILE A 75 -6.76 1.36 -1.17
C ILE A 75 -6.02 0.66 -2.30
N GLY A 76 -5.72 1.41 -3.36
CA GLY A 76 -5.00 0.91 -4.53
C GLY A 76 -3.49 0.76 -4.29
N VAL A 77 -2.81 0.14 -5.24
CA VAL A 77 -1.37 -0.14 -5.17
C VAL A 77 -0.68 0.01 -6.52
N ASP A 78 0.60 0.27 -6.50
CA ASP A 78 1.53 0.42 -7.62
C ASP A 78 1.32 1.69 -8.46
N SER A 79 0.09 1.96 -8.89
CA SER A 79 -0.31 3.15 -9.65
C SER A 79 -1.58 3.77 -9.07
N ASP A 80 -1.95 4.96 -9.55
CA ASP A 80 -3.23 5.57 -9.21
C ASP A 80 -4.39 4.75 -9.80
N GLN A 81 -5.07 3.99 -8.97
CA GLN A 81 -6.18 3.12 -9.34
C GLN A 81 -7.56 3.76 -9.11
N ASN A 82 -7.61 5.05 -8.80
CA ASN A 82 -8.87 5.76 -8.59
C ASN A 82 -9.83 5.64 -9.78
N HIS A 83 -9.30 5.56 -11.00
CA HIS A 83 -10.08 5.42 -12.23
C HIS A 83 -10.92 4.11 -12.29
N LEU A 84 -10.53 3.07 -11.53
CA LEU A 84 -11.28 1.80 -11.50
C LEU A 84 -12.58 1.91 -10.71
N SER A 85 -12.60 2.71 -9.66
CA SER A 85 -13.81 3.08 -8.91
C SER A 85 -13.62 4.43 -8.24
N PRO A 86 -13.92 5.55 -8.94
CA PRO A 86 -13.65 6.90 -8.42
C PRO A 86 -14.37 7.24 -7.13
N LYS A 87 -15.41 6.49 -6.77
CA LYS A 87 -16.21 6.72 -5.55
C LYS A 87 -15.78 5.84 -4.37
N HIS A 88 -15.03 4.76 -4.63
CA HIS A 88 -14.72 3.74 -3.62
C HIS A 88 -13.22 3.40 -3.50
N VAL A 89 -12.35 4.07 -4.25
CA VAL A 89 -10.90 4.06 -4.00
C VAL A 89 -10.55 5.30 -3.18
N LEU A 90 -10.12 5.09 -1.92
CA LEU A 90 -9.72 6.18 -1.02
C LEU A 90 -8.50 6.93 -1.53
N ASN A 91 -7.48 6.19 -1.87
CA ASN A 91 -6.21 6.64 -2.43
C ASN A 91 -5.44 5.42 -2.94
N SER A 92 -4.26 5.62 -3.51
CA SER A 92 -3.40 4.52 -3.95
C SER A 92 -1.97 4.73 -3.48
N MET A 93 -1.32 3.66 -3.02
CA MET A 93 0.12 3.64 -2.80
C MET A 93 0.82 3.54 -4.15
N ILE A 94 1.63 4.52 -4.47
CA ILE A 94 2.40 4.56 -5.71
C ILE A 94 3.75 3.91 -5.51
N LYS A 95 4.13 3.03 -6.46
CA LYS A 95 5.47 2.46 -6.56
C LYS A 95 6.11 2.94 -7.87
N ARG A 96 7.15 3.76 -7.75
CA ARG A 96 7.80 4.44 -8.86
C ARG A 96 8.77 3.50 -9.58
N VAL A 97 8.22 2.49 -10.26
CA VAL A 97 9.01 1.57 -11.11
C VAL A 97 9.72 2.32 -12.23
N ASP A 98 9.08 3.34 -12.77
CA ASP A 98 9.65 4.26 -13.76
C ASP A 98 10.96 4.89 -13.27
N LEU A 99 10.97 5.40 -12.04
CA LEU A 99 12.18 5.96 -11.41
C LEU A 99 13.26 4.90 -11.23
N GLY A 100 12.88 3.71 -10.73
CA GLY A 100 13.82 2.61 -10.54
C GLY A 100 14.49 2.15 -11.85
N VAL A 101 13.73 2.06 -12.93
CA VAL A 101 14.26 1.72 -14.26
C VAL A 101 15.17 2.84 -14.78
N PHE A 102 14.74 4.10 -14.67
CA PHE A 102 15.53 5.25 -15.12
C PHE A 102 16.87 5.35 -14.38
N ASP A 103 16.85 5.31 -13.05
CA ASP A 103 18.05 5.42 -12.22
C ASP A 103 18.97 4.21 -12.41
N GLY A 104 18.42 3.00 -12.48
CA GLY A 104 19.20 1.80 -12.79
C GLY A 104 19.89 1.87 -14.15
N THR A 105 19.18 2.34 -15.18
CA THR A 105 19.79 2.55 -16.51
C THR A 105 20.89 3.60 -16.46
N LYS A 106 20.66 4.70 -15.74
CA LYS A 106 21.67 5.77 -15.58
C LYS A 106 22.93 5.27 -14.87
N MET A 107 22.77 4.41 -13.84
CA MET A 107 23.90 3.79 -13.14
C MET A 107 24.77 2.94 -14.07
N LEU A 108 24.16 2.24 -15.03
CA LEU A 108 24.90 1.43 -16.02
C LEU A 108 25.79 2.25 -16.96
N LEU A 109 25.57 3.55 -17.07
CA LEU A 109 26.39 4.46 -17.86
C LEU A 109 27.67 4.89 -17.13
N ASP A 110 27.80 4.64 -15.83
CA ASP A 110 29.02 4.89 -15.08
C ASP A 110 30.01 3.73 -15.31
N PRO A 111 31.20 3.99 -15.89
CA PRO A 111 32.22 2.96 -16.12
C PRO A 111 32.72 2.25 -14.85
N LYS A 112 32.48 2.88 -13.68
CA LYS A 112 32.85 2.34 -12.37
C LYS A 112 31.70 1.55 -11.70
N PHE A 113 30.56 1.42 -12.38
CA PHE A 113 29.41 0.73 -11.80
C PHE A 113 29.72 -0.72 -11.51
N ALA A 114 29.68 -1.11 -10.24
CA ALA A 114 29.65 -2.50 -9.79
C ALA A 114 28.22 -2.82 -9.34
N GLY A 115 27.62 -3.86 -9.89
CA GLY A 115 26.24 -4.24 -9.58
C GLY A 115 25.99 -4.36 -8.06
N HIS A 116 24.96 -3.70 -7.57
CA HIS A 116 24.53 -3.76 -6.17
C HIS A 116 23.01 -3.63 -6.07
N THR A 117 22.45 -3.97 -4.90
CA THR A 117 21.03 -3.78 -4.61
C THR A 117 20.79 -2.36 -4.14
N VAL A 118 19.80 -1.69 -4.74
CA VAL A 118 19.34 -0.36 -4.33
C VAL A 118 17.92 -0.50 -3.80
N THR A 119 17.64 0.11 -2.65
CA THR A 119 16.28 0.21 -2.10
C THR A 119 15.78 1.63 -2.28
N LEU A 120 14.64 1.77 -2.98
CA LEU A 120 13.99 3.05 -3.22
C LEU A 120 12.75 3.15 -2.33
N GLY A 121 12.91 3.81 -1.20
CA GLY A 121 11.84 4.07 -0.23
C GLY A 121 11.17 5.45 -0.44
N ILE A 122 10.55 5.93 0.63
CA ILE A 122 9.93 7.27 0.67
C ILE A 122 10.99 8.39 0.55
N ALA A 123 12.20 8.19 1.11
CA ALA A 123 13.29 9.16 1.06
C ALA A 123 13.76 9.40 -0.38
N GLU A 124 13.83 8.36 -1.17
CA GLU A 124 14.24 8.37 -2.58
C GLU A 124 13.06 8.63 -3.53
N ASN A 125 11.86 8.93 -3.02
CA ASN A 125 10.62 9.03 -3.78
C ASN A 125 10.26 7.78 -4.60
N GLY A 126 10.76 6.61 -4.19
CA GLY A 126 10.45 5.32 -4.82
C GLY A 126 9.05 4.83 -4.52
N VAL A 127 8.48 5.28 -3.41
CA VAL A 127 7.08 5.02 -3.02
C VAL A 127 6.44 6.30 -2.48
N GLY A 128 5.11 6.37 -2.55
CA GLY A 128 4.35 7.52 -2.06
C GLY A 128 2.85 7.31 -2.16
N LEU A 129 2.10 8.39 -2.04
CA LEU A 129 0.65 8.42 -2.24
C LEU A 129 0.33 9.01 -3.62
N ALA A 130 -0.74 8.51 -4.24
CA ALA A 130 -1.29 9.11 -5.45
C ALA A 130 -1.77 10.54 -5.14
N PRO A 131 -1.69 11.47 -6.13
CA PRO A 131 -2.36 12.75 -6.01
C PRO A 131 -3.86 12.54 -5.76
N ASP A 132 -4.38 13.16 -4.69
CA ASP A 132 -5.81 13.03 -4.36
C ASP A 132 -6.66 13.82 -5.36
N LYS A 133 -7.22 13.11 -6.32
CA LYS A 133 -8.12 13.65 -7.35
C LYS A 133 -9.59 13.45 -7.04
N SER A 134 -9.90 12.46 -6.21
CA SER A 134 -11.28 12.08 -5.90
C SER A 134 -11.84 12.77 -4.66
N ASN A 135 -10.97 13.27 -3.80
CA ASN A 135 -11.32 13.78 -2.45
C ASN A 135 -12.09 12.76 -1.59
N ASN A 136 -11.88 11.46 -1.83
CA ASN A 136 -12.51 10.40 -1.05
C ASN A 136 -11.90 10.30 0.36
N ALA A 137 -10.60 10.54 0.49
CA ALA A 137 -9.96 10.71 1.78
C ALA A 137 -10.22 12.13 2.32
N SER A 138 -10.47 12.28 3.62
CA SER A 138 -10.58 13.60 4.20
C SER A 138 -9.26 14.38 4.11
N LYS A 139 -9.35 15.71 4.00
CA LYS A 139 -8.16 16.58 3.98
C LYS A 139 -7.28 16.36 5.22
N GLU A 140 -7.91 16.10 6.37
CA GLU A 140 -7.21 15.81 7.62
C GLU A 140 -6.45 14.48 7.54
N ALA A 141 -7.08 13.41 7.03
CA ALA A 141 -6.44 12.12 6.85
C ALA A 141 -5.26 12.20 5.87
N THR A 142 -5.44 12.89 4.75
CA THR A 142 -4.37 13.12 3.76
C THR A 142 -3.20 13.91 4.37
N ALA A 143 -3.48 14.99 5.10
CA ALA A 143 -2.44 15.78 5.76
C ALA A 143 -1.69 14.95 6.80
N LYS A 144 -2.40 14.10 7.56
CA LYS A 144 -1.77 13.20 8.55
C LYS A 144 -0.89 12.15 7.89
N ALA A 145 -1.32 11.57 6.78
CA ALA A 145 -0.52 10.62 6.01
C ALA A 145 0.78 11.26 5.48
N LEU A 146 0.70 12.50 4.98
CA LEU A 146 1.87 13.26 4.51
C LEU A 146 2.82 13.64 5.68
N GLU A 147 2.30 13.97 6.85
CA GLU A 147 3.11 14.18 8.06
C GLU A 147 3.91 12.93 8.42
N TRP A 148 3.27 11.75 8.38
CA TRP A 148 3.97 10.48 8.63
C TRP A 148 4.98 10.14 7.55
N ALA A 149 4.67 10.40 6.28
CA ALA A 149 5.63 10.25 5.19
C ALA A 149 6.90 11.11 5.42
N ASP A 150 6.73 12.33 5.91
CA ASP A 150 7.84 13.21 6.24
C ASP A 150 8.66 12.72 7.44
N LYS A 151 8.02 12.19 8.49
CA LYS A 151 8.72 11.55 9.61
C LYS A 151 9.56 10.35 9.18
N ILE A 152 9.01 9.50 8.30
CA ILE A 152 9.74 8.35 7.76
C ILE A 152 10.92 8.83 6.92
N ARG A 153 10.73 9.82 6.04
CA ARG A 153 11.78 10.42 5.20
C ARG A 153 12.93 10.98 6.03
N LYS A 154 12.62 11.57 7.18
CA LYS A 154 13.62 12.13 8.12
C LYS A 154 14.22 11.08 9.05
N GLY A 155 13.89 9.81 8.93
CA GLY A 155 14.36 8.75 9.82
C GLY A 155 13.82 8.83 11.26
N GLN A 156 12.77 9.64 11.50
CA GLN A 156 12.16 9.78 12.83
C GLN A 156 11.21 8.61 13.16
N TYR A 157 10.87 7.81 12.16
CA TYR A 157 10.13 6.57 12.30
C TYR A 157 10.68 5.53 11.35
N VAL A 158 10.98 4.36 11.88
CA VAL A 158 11.44 3.20 11.10
C VAL A 158 10.28 2.25 10.92
N VAL A 159 9.88 2.05 9.67
CA VAL A 159 8.78 1.13 9.33
C VAL A 159 9.26 -0.31 9.52
N PRO A 160 8.53 -1.15 10.28
CA PRO A 160 8.88 -2.55 10.44
C PRO A 160 8.88 -3.30 9.10
N GLU A 161 9.90 -4.11 8.86
CA GLU A 161 9.97 -4.97 7.67
C GLU A 161 9.31 -6.34 7.89
N PHE A 162 9.17 -6.77 9.14
CA PHE A 162 8.66 -8.09 9.51
C PHE A 162 7.33 -7.98 10.25
N ARG A 163 6.43 -8.92 9.98
CA ARG A 163 5.11 -9.03 10.65
C ARG A 163 5.24 -9.04 12.17
N ALA A 164 6.16 -9.85 12.69
CA ALA A 164 6.37 -9.99 14.12
C ALA A 164 6.72 -8.67 14.83
N ASP A 165 7.35 -7.73 14.15
CA ASP A 165 7.69 -6.41 14.72
C ASP A 165 6.49 -5.45 14.61
N ALA A 166 5.70 -5.54 13.55
CA ALA A 166 4.46 -4.79 13.41
C ALA A 166 3.42 -5.25 14.45
N ASP A 167 3.30 -6.56 14.69
CA ASP A 167 2.33 -7.15 15.64
C ASP A 167 2.57 -6.67 17.09
N LYS A 168 3.80 -6.30 17.46
CA LYS A 168 4.12 -5.69 18.75
C LYS A 168 3.45 -4.32 18.98
N LEU A 169 3.03 -3.64 17.92
CA LEU A 169 2.34 -2.36 18.02
C LEU A 169 0.87 -2.49 18.42
N GLN A 170 0.24 -3.64 18.14
CA GLN A 170 -1.12 -3.95 18.57
C GLN A 170 -1.22 -4.17 20.10
N SER A 171 -0.14 -4.61 20.71
CA SER A 171 -0.10 -5.00 22.13
C SER A 171 0.13 -3.82 23.08
N LYS A 172 0.27 -2.61 22.56
CA LYS A 172 0.48 -1.39 23.33
C LYS A 172 -0.82 -0.60 23.47
#